data_b05c232facac77b92070487ce1f08239
#
_entry.id   b05c232facac77b92070487ce1f08239
#
_cell.length_a   1.000
_cell.length_b   1.000
_cell.length_c   1.000
_cell.angle_alpha   90.00
_cell.angle_beta   90.00
_cell.angle_gamma   90.00
#
_symmetry.space_group_name_H-M   'P 1'
#
loop_
_entity.id
_entity.type
_entity.pdbx_description
1 polymer ?
#
loop_
_entity_poly.entity_id
_entity_poly.type
_entity_poly.pdbx_seq_one_letter_code
_entity_poly.pdbx_strand_id
1 'polypeptide(L)'
;IIKPFFWEYPAYKWVSFKDLNGLPQNIFAQELRDNAITIWVDEDTNFGYTPLEAMKSGSVILAKIPRTVPEWALTKENKDLKDCCIWFDSYKDLPKILANLILLWTNDTLPVQFNGKTPSDEVKETVSPYDEKSFNDKVIKYFSNLNKAKIEEMTKLVNTIKNDKKSK
;
A
#
# COMPACT_ATOMS: atom_id res chain seq x y z
N ILE A 1 -12.59 17.53 5.76
CA ILE A 1 -11.45 17.18 6.60
C ILE A 1 -10.71 18.45 7.03
N ILE A 2 -10.22 19.27 6.11
CA ILE A 2 -9.31 20.40 6.38
C ILE A 2 -9.97 21.49 7.23
N LYS A 3 -11.18 21.94 6.86
CA LYS A 3 -11.88 23.01 7.59
C LYS A 3 -12.15 22.65 9.07
N PRO A 4 -12.76 21.49 9.39
CA PRO A 4 -12.94 21.06 10.77
C PRO A 4 -11.64 21.01 11.58
N PHE A 5 -10.55 20.51 10.98
CA PHE A 5 -9.25 20.45 11.64
C PHE A 5 -8.77 21.82 12.09
N PHE A 6 -8.73 22.82 11.21
CA PHE A 6 -8.27 24.16 11.58
C PHE A 6 -9.23 24.91 12.52
N TRP A 7 -10.49 24.51 12.52
CA TRP A 7 -11.45 25.08 13.45
C TRP A 7 -11.25 24.57 14.88
N GLU A 8 -11.04 23.25 15.02
CA GLU A 8 -10.80 22.63 16.33
C GLU A 8 -9.38 22.89 16.85
N TYR A 9 -8.41 23.01 15.95
CA TYR A 9 -6.98 23.13 16.28
C TYR A 9 -6.34 24.36 15.60
N PRO A 10 -6.73 25.59 15.99
CA PRO A 10 -6.24 26.82 15.36
C PRO A 10 -4.74 27.07 15.52
N ALA A 11 -4.09 26.43 16.51
CA ALA A 11 -2.65 26.50 16.71
C ALA A 11 -1.86 25.85 15.55
N TYR A 12 -2.47 24.97 14.77
CA TYR A 12 -1.84 24.26 13.65
C TYR A 12 -2.02 24.97 12.29
N LYS A 13 -2.29 26.27 12.25
CA LYS A 13 -2.43 27.05 10.99
C LYS A 13 -1.21 27.03 10.09
N TRP A 14 -0.06 26.65 10.62
CA TRP A 14 1.19 26.46 9.88
C TRP A 14 1.24 25.15 9.08
N VAL A 15 0.35 24.19 9.37
CA VAL A 15 0.24 22.94 8.63
C VAL A 15 -0.38 23.20 7.27
N SER A 16 0.24 22.72 6.22
CA SER A 16 -0.31 22.76 4.86
C SER A 16 -0.84 21.40 4.44
N PHE A 17 -1.95 21.41 3.71
CA PHE A 17 -2.52 20.22 3.09
C PHE A 17 -2.38 20.33 1.58
N LYS A 18 -1.98 19.23 0.95
CA LYS A 18 -1.91 19.12 -0.50
C LYS A 18 -2.87 18.05 -0.97
N ASP A 19 -3.65 18.35 -2.00
CA ASP A 19 -4.46 17.35 -2.70
C ASP A 19 -3.58 16.65 -3.74
N LEU A 20 -3.50 15.34 -3.65
CA LEU A 20 -2.68 14.52 -4.56
C LEU A 20 -3.46 13.98 -5.75
N ASN A 21 -4.79 14.23 -5.80
CA ASN A 21 -5.62 13.74 -6.88
C ASN A 21 -5.24 14.38 -8.23
N GLY A 22 -5.13 13.56 -9.26
CA GLY A 22 -4.88 14.03 -10.63
C GLY A 22 -3.49 14.59 -10.89
N LEU A 23 -2.55 14.45 -9.96
CA LEU A 23 -1.17 14.86 -10.17
C LEU A 23 -0.45 13.93 -11.18
N PRO A 24 0.45 14.45 -12.03
CA PRO A 24 1.38 13.63 -12.79
C PRO A 24 2.20 12.74 -11.87
N GLN A 25 2.51 11.51 -12.31
CA GLN A 25 3.14 10.49 -11.45
C GLN A 25 4.47 10.96 -10.81
N ASN A 26 5.29 11.70 -11.54
CA ASN A 26 6.55 12.23 -11.01
C ASN A 26 6.33 13.27 -9.91
N ILE A 27 5.31 14.13 -10.05
CA ILE A 27 4.94 15.13 -9.02
C ILE A 27 4.32 14.42 -7.82
N PHE A 28 3.40 13.47 -8.04
CA PHE A 28 2.80 12.66 -7.01
C PHE A 28 3.87 11.95 -6.15
N ALA A 29 4.84 11.29 -6.77
CA ALA A 29 5.94 10.63 -6.08
C ALA A 29 6.84 11.60 -5.31
N GLN A 30 7.04 12.84 -5.82
CA GLN A 30 7.77 13.88 -5.11
C GLN A 30 7.01 14.33 -3.86
N GLU A 31 5.71 14.62 -4.02
CA GLU A 31 4.87 15.04 -2.89
C GLU A 31 4.80 13.99 -1.79
N LEU A 32 4.73 12.70 -2.12
CA LEU A 32 4.77 11.63 -1.12
C LEU A 32 6.10 11.60 -0.34
N ARG A 33 7.22 11.94 -0.96
CA ARG A 33 8.53 12.01 -0.28
C ARG A 33 8.67 13.25 0.60
N ASP A 34 8.06 14.35 0.17
CA ASP A 34 8.19 15.65 0.85
C ASP A 34 7.19 15.82 2.00
N ASN A 35 6.16 14.97 2.09
CA ASN A 35 5.14 15.04 3.11
C ASN A 35 5.36 13.99 4.22
N ALA A 36 5.30 14.44 5.48
CA ALA A 36 5.47 13.58 6.64
C ALA A 36 4.27 12.64 6.87
N ILE A 37 3.05 13.11 6.56
CA ILE A 37 1.79 12.38 6.81
C ILE A 37 0.97 12.36 5.53
N THR A 38 0.52 11.17 5.15
CA THR A 38 -0.44 10.98 4.05
C THR A 38 -1.78 10.54 4.63
N ILE A 39 -2.84 11.27 4.28
CA ILE A 39 -4.22 10.93 4.68
C ILE A 39 -4.88 10.21 3.52
N TRP A 40 -5.24 8.95 3.75
CA TRP A 40 -5.92 8.12 2.77
C TRP A 40 -7.38 7.92 3.17
N VAL A 41 -8.30 8.39 2.34
CA VAL A 41 -9.75 8.42 2.62
C VAL A 41 -10.60 7.75 1.54
N ASP A 42 -9.98 6.97 0.67
CA ASP A 42 -10.70 6.22 -0.35
C ASP A 42 -11.36 4.98 0.27
N GLU A 43 -12.69 5.02 0.39
CA GLU A 43 -13.48 3.95 1.01
C GLU A 43 -13.85 2.83 0.02
N ASP A 44 -13.76 3.08 -1.27
CA ASP A 44 -14.26 2.17 -2.30
C ASP A 44 -13.14 1.46 -3.10
N THR A 45 -11.89 1.69 -2.74
CA THR A 45 -10.76 1.05 -3.42
C THR A 45 -10.61 -0.41 -3.02
N ASN A 46 -10.37 -1.28 -4.02
CA ASN A 46 -10.14 -2.70 -3.77
C ASN A 46 -8.70 -3.02 -3.39
N PHE A 47 -7.72 -2.22 -3.82
CA PHE A 47 -6.31 -2.51 -3.60
C PHE A 47 -5.58 -1.45 -2.79
N GLY A 48 -5.78 -0.16 -3.08
CA GLY A 48 -5.13 0.95 -2.37
C GLY A 48 -3.63 1.06 -2.66
N TYR A 49 -3.27 1.43 -3.87
CA TYR A 49 -1.86 1.67 -4.22
C TYR A 49 -1.26 2.86 -3.49
N THR A 50 -2.02 3.95 -3.34
CA THR A 50 -1.54 5.19 -2.70
C THR A 50 -0.93 4.97 -1.31
N PRO A 51 -1.56 4.25 -0.36
CA PRO A 51 -0.93 4.00 0.92
C PRO A 51 0.34 3.16 0.82
N LEU A 52 0.45 2.20 -0.10
CA LEU A 52 1.67 1.42 -0.30
C LEU A 52 2.81 2.29 -0.83
N GLU A 53 2.52 3.18 -1.80
CA GLU A 53 3.50 4.14 -2.34
C GLU A 53 3.94 5.16 -1.28
N ALA A 54 3.01 5.63 -0.44
CA ALA A 54 3.30 6.53 0.65
C ALA A 54 4.15 5.87 1.74
N MET A 55 3.84 4.63 2.15
CA MET A 55 4.68 3.84 3.06
C MET A 55 6.10 3.66 2.51
N LYS A 56 6.21 3.31 1.22
CA LYS A 56 7.51 3.15 0.55
C LYS A 56 8.31 4.46 0.50
N SER A 57 7.62 5.58 0.44
CA SER A 57 8.22 6.93 0.46
C SER A 57 8.60 7.40 1.88
N GLY A 58 8.23 6.64 2.93
CA GLY A 58 8.51 6.97 4.33
C GLY A 58 7.48 7.88 4.99
N SER A 59 6.33 8.12 4.35
CA SER A 59 5.23 8.89 4.91
C SER A 59 4.43 8.06 5.93
N VAL A 60 4.00 8.68 7.01
CA VAL A 60 3.06 8.08 7.96
C VAL A 60 1.66 8.08 7.36
N ILE A 61 0.99 6.93 7.39
CA ILE A 61 -0.33 6.79 6.80
C ILE A 61 -1.41 6.91 7.86
N LEU A 62 -2.28 7.89 7.70
CA LEU A 62 -3.54 8.02 8.44
C LEU A 62 -4.68 7.60 7.51
N ALA A 63 -5.23 6.41 7.75
CA ALA A 63 -6.11 5.73 6.81
C ALA A 63 -7.53 5.57 7.35
N LYS A 64 -8.53 5.98 6.58
CA LYS A 64 -9.92 5.56 6.80
C LYS A 64 -10.04 4.07 6.53
N ILE A 65 -10.68 3.34 7.45
CA ILE A 65 -10.96 1.92 7.22
C ILE A 65 -11.93 1.83 6.01
N PRO A 66 -11.51 1.22 4.88
CA PRO A 66 -12.35 1.11 3.70
C PRO A 66 -13.44 0.06 3.87
N ARG A 67 -14.49 0.11 3.06
CA ARG A 67 -15.56 -0.91 3.06
C ARG A 67 -15.05 -2.30 2.75
N THR A 68 -14.10 -2.39 1.83
CA THR A 68 -13.38 -3.62 1.54
C THR A 68 -11.92 -3.41 1.92
N VAL A 69 -11.48 -4.06 3.00
CA VAL A 69 -10.10 -3.93 3.46
C VAL A 69 -9.17 -4.68 2.51
N PRO A 70 -8.14 -4.02 1.96
CA PRO A 70 -7.17 -4.66 1.09
C PRO A 70 -6.43 -5.80 1.81
N GLU A 71 -6.10 -6.86 1.09
CA GLU A 71 -5.44 -8.04 1.67
C GLU A 71 -4.07 -7.70 2.31
N TRP A 72 -3.33 -6.74 1.75
CA TRP A 72 -2.06 -6.29 2.31
C TRP A 72 -2.20 -5.64 3.69
N ALA A 73 -3.38 -5.09 4.01
CA ALA A 73 -3.66 -4.42 5.28
C ALA A 73 -4.12 -5.37 6.39
N LEU A 74 -4.28 -6.67 6.09
CA LEU A 74 -4.74 -7.68 7.02
C LEU A 74 -3.60 -8.60 7.46
N THR A 75 -3.61 -8.99 8.74
CA THR A 75 -2.74 -10.05 9.24
C THR A 75 -3.11 -11.39 8.60
N LYS A 76 -2.14 -12.28 8.46
CA LYS A 76 -2.37 -13.60 7.86
C LYS A 76 -3.19 -14.51 8.79
N GLU A 77 -2.96 -14.39 10.08
CA GLU A 77 -3.51 -15.28 11.10
C GLU A 77 -4.98 -14.99 11.34
N ASN A 78 -5.31 -13.76 11.75
CA ASN A 78 -6.63 -13.41 12.27
C ASN A 78 -7.44 -12.52 11.32
N LYS A 79 -6.82 -12.05 10.23
CA LYS A 79 -7.43 -11.04 9.36
C LYS A 79 -7.72 -9.70 10.06
N ASP A 80 -6.97 -9.40 11.11
CA ASP A 80 -7.00 -8.12 11.78
C ASP A 80 -6.24 -7.06 10.98
N LEU A 81 -6.53 -5.78 11.21
CA LEU A 81 -5.80 -4.67 10.61
C LEU A 81 -4.35 -4.65 11.13
N LYS A 82 -3.40 -4.53 10.20
CA LYS A 82 -1.99 -4.38 10.54
C LYS A 82 -1.66 -2.98 11.08
N ASP A 83 -0.62 -2.91 11.90
CA ASP A 83 -0.07 -1.65 12.44
C ASP A 83 0.79 -0.86 11.43
N CYS A 84 0.64 -1.15 10.13
CA CYS A 84 1.32 -0.41 9.08
C CYS A 84 0.67 0.95 8.75
N CYS A 85 -0.55 1.19 9.23
CA CYS A 85 -1.29 2.44 9.13
C CYS A 85 -1.88 2.82 10.49
N ILE A 86 -2.14 4.11 10.67
CA ILE A 86 -3.00 4.59 11.74
C ILE A 86 -4.42 4.59 11.19
N TRP A 87 -5.22 3.61 11.62
CA TRP A 87 -6.57 3.41 11.14
C TRP A 87 -7.58 4.26 11.91
N PHE A 88 -8.55 4.82 11.21
CA PHE A 88 -9.70 5.46 11.83
C PHE A 88 -11.00 5.03 11.15
N ASP A 89 -12.08 4.97 11.92
CA ASP A 89 -13.39 4.58 11.41
C ASP A 89 -14.32 5.77 11.17
N SER A 90 -14.22 6.81 11.97
CA SER A 90 -15.09 7.98 11.86
C SER A 90 -14.32 9.24 11.46
N TYR A 91 -14.84 9.96 10.47
CA TYR A 91 -14.30 11.29 10.09
C TYR A 91 -14.35 12.32 11.23
N LYS A 92 -15.18 12.10 12.25
CA LYS A 92 -15.24 12.95 13.46
C LYS A 92 -13.98 12.84 14.30
N ASP A 93 -13.32 11.68 14.27
CA ASP A 93 -12.11 11.43 15.06
C ASP A 93 -10.84 11.94 14.37
N LEU A 94 -10.91 12.11 13.05
CA LEU A 94 -9.77 12.47 12.22
C LEU A 94 -9.05 13.75 12.67
N PRO A 95 -9.72 14.87 12.99
CA PRO A 95 -9.03 16.09 13.46
C PRO A 95 -8.20 15.84 14.72
N LYS A 96 -8.75 15.11 15.69
CA LYS A 96 -8.05 14.78 16.95
C LYS A 96 -6.86 13.85 16.72
N ILE A 97 -7.03 12.81 15.92
CA ILE A 97 -5.95 11.86 15.60
C ILE A 97 -4.82 12.59 14.87
N LEU A 98 -5.16 13.42 13.90
CA LEU A 98 -4.18 14.21 13.14
C LEU A 98 -3.44 15.20 14.02
N ALA A 99 -4.13 15.92 14.92
CA ALA A 99 -3.50 16.84 15.85
C ALA A 99 -2.49 16.15 16.78
N ASN A 100 -2.86 14.97 17.30
CA ASN A 100 -1.96 14.16 18.12
C ASN A 100 -0.74 13.68 17.31
N LEU A 101 -0.94 13.27 16.06
CA LEU A 101 0.14 12.82 15.19
C LEU A 101 1.13 13.94 14.88
N ILE A 102 0.62 15.15 14.59
CA ILE A 102 1.44 16.34 14.36
C ILE A 102 2.22 16.70 15.62
N LEU A 103 1.60 16.61 16.80
CA LEU A 103 2.27 16.86 18.08
C LEU A 103 3.40 15.86 18.33
N LEU A 104 3.17 14.57 18.08
CA LEU A 104 4.21 13.55 18.20
C LEU A 104 5.36 13.79 17.20
N TRP A 105 5.02 14.18 15.99
CA TRP A 105 6.01 14.49 14.95
C TRP A 105 6.85 15.71 15.31
N THR A 106 6.22 16.80 15.80
CA THR A 106 6.94 18.04 16.20
C THR A 106 7.83 17.84 17.41
N ASN A 107 7.51 16.89 18.28
CA ASN A 107 8.29 16.55 19.47
C ASN A 107 9.34 15.45 19.20
N ASP A 108 9.46 14.99 17.96
CA ASP A 108 10.35 13.88 17.58
C ASP A 108 10.08 12.57 18.38
N THR A 109 8.83 12.40 18.79
CA THR A 109 8.36 11.28 19.63
C THR A 109 7.43 10.32 18.89
N LEU A 110 7.36 10.40 17.56
CA LEU A 110 6.64 9.40 16.77
C LEU A 110 7.16 8.01 17.12
N PRO A 111 6.28 7.00 17.28
CA PRO A 111 6.71 5.62 17.41
C PRO A 111 7.67 5.25 16.27
N VAL A 112 8.68 4.44 16.57
CA VAL A 112 9.74 4.07 15.59
C VAL A 112 9.17 3.53 14.29
N GLN A 113 8.03 2.85 14.36
CA GLN A 113 7.29 2.36 13.19
C GLN A 113 6.77 3.49 12.28
N PHE A 114 6.63 4.72 12.82
CA PHE A 114 6.15 5.90 12.11
C PHE A 114 7.19 7.01 11.99
N ASN A 115 8.43 6.71 12.36
CA ASN A 115 9.52 7.65 12.17
C ASN A 115 9.91 7.64 10.67
N GLY A 116 9.44 8.60 9.90
CA GLY A 116 9.58 8.70 8.45
C GLY A 116 11.00 8.57 7.87
N LYS A 117 12.02 8.40 8.72
CA LYS A 117 13.40 8.12 8.31
C LYS A 117 13.71 6.63 8.17
N THR A 118 12.98 5.77 8.87
CA THR A 118 13.21 4.32 8.81
C THR A 118 11.86 3.59 8.92
N PRO A 119 11.34 3.03 7.82
CA PRO A 119 10.13 2.22 7.87
C PRO A 119 10.27 1.08 8.87
N SER A 120 9.25 0.82 9.68
CA SER A 120 9.21 -0.34 10.57
C SER A 120 9.34 -1.64 9.75
N ASP A 121 9.70 -2.73 10.40
CA ASP A 121 9.79 -4.02 9.73
C ASP A 121 8.42 -4.43 9.18
N GLU A 122 7.33 -4.11 9.85
CA GLU A 122 5.97 -4.36 9.37
C GLU A 122 5.63 -3.56 8.09
N VAL A 123 6.05 -2.30 8.00
CA VAL A 123 5.91 -1.50 6.77
C VAL A 123 6.76 -2.12 5.66
N LYS A 124 8.01 -2.51 5.94
CA LYS A 124 8.88 -3.18 4.96
C LYS A 124 8.27 -4.49 4.46
N GLU A 125 7.75 -5.33 5.36
CA GLU A 125 7.08 -6.57 5.00
C GLU A 125 5.80 -6.33 4.20
N THR A 126 5.08 -5.27 4.51
CA THR A 126 3.84 -4.92 3.79
C THR A 126 4.11 -4.46 2.37
N VAL A 127 5.14 -3.62 2.13
CA VAL A 127 5.42 -3.04 0.81
C VAL A 127 6.33 -3.90 -0.06
N SER A 128 7.20 -4.72 0.53
CA SER A 128 8.17 -5.54 -0.19
C SER A 128 7.56 -6.45 -1.26
N PRO A 129 6.39 -7.10 -1.06
CA PRO A 129 5.75 -7.92 -2.10
C PRO A 129 5.34 -7.14 -3.35
N TYR A 130 5.25 -5.81 -3.25
CA TYR A 130 4.75 -4.90 -4.29
C TYR A 130 5.85 -4.03 -4.90
N ASP A 131 7.11 -4.24 -4.53
CA ASP A 131 8.23 -3.57 -5.19
C ASP A 131 8.46 -4.13 -6.61
N GLU A 132 9.13 -3.34 -7.44
CA GLU A 132 9.34 -3.68 -8.86
C GLU A 132 10.06 -5.01 -9.03
N LYS A 133 11.07 -5.30 -8.21
CA LYS A 133 11.83 -6.56 -8.28
C LYS A 133 10.95 -7.74 -7.94
N SER A 134 10.21 -7.68 -6.83
CA SER A 134 9.30 -8.75 -6.40
C SER A 134 8.18 -8.98 -7.44
N PHE A 135 7.65 -7.92 -8.05
CA PHE A 135 6.68 -8.02 -9.12
C PHE A 135 7.28 -8.71 -10.35
N ASN A 136 8.45 -8.26 -10.81
CA ASN A 136 9.12 -8.85 -11.96
C ASN A 136 9.45 -10.33 -11.75
N ASP A 137 9.94 -10.71 -10.56
CA ASP A 137 10.22 -12.11 -10.22
C ASP A 137 8.96 -12.98 -10.27
N LYS A 138 7.82 -12.48 -9.78
CA LYS A 138 6.52 -13.17 -9.87
C LYS A 138 6.06 -13.33 -11.31
N VAL A 139 6.19 -12.28 -12.12
CA VAL A 139 5.83 -12.29 -13.55
C VAL A 139 6.68 -13.31 -14.30
N ILE A 140 8.00 -13.28 -14.14
CA ILE A 140 8.93 -14.21 -14.76
C ILE A 140 8.58 -15.65 -14.37
N LYS A 141 8.34 -15.90 -13.07
CA LYS A 141 7.97 -17.21 -12.56
C LYS A 141 6.64 -17.71 -13.16
N TYR A 142 5.65 -16.82 -13.26
CA TYR A 142 4.34 -17.15 -13.85
C TYR A 142 4.48 -17.56 -15.32
N PHE A 143 5.16 -16.76 -16.13
CA PHE A 143 5.37 -17.08 -17.55
C PHE A 143 6.26 -18.32 -17.77
N SER A 144 7.26 -18.53 -16.91
CA SER A 144 8.09 -19.75 -16.96
C SER A 144 7.27 -21.00 -16.66
N ASN A 145 6.36 -20.95 -15.71
CA ASN A 145 5.47 -22.08 -15.40
C ASN A 145 4.44 -22.32 -16.50
N LEU A 146 3.90 -21.26 -17.10
CA LEU A 146 2.98 -21.34 -18.22
C LEU A 146 3.63 -22.00 -19.45
N ASN A 147 4.87 -21.60 -19.75
CA ASN A 147 5.63 -22.18 -20.85
C ASN A 147 5.95 -23.66 -20.63
N LYS A 148 6.31 -24.07 -19.40
CA LYS A 148 6.51 -25.48 -19.07
C LYS A 148 5.24 -26.30 -19.26
N ALA A 149 4.10 -25.84 -18.74
CA ALA A 149 2.81 -26.51 -18.91
C ALA A 149 2.43 -26.68 -20.38
N LYS A 150 2.62 -25.65 -21.20
CA LYS A 150 2.37 -25.67 -22.62
C LYS A 150 3.29 -26.67 -23.36
N ILE A 151 4.58 -26.70 -23.02
CA ILE A 151 5.53 -27.66 -23.61
C ILE A 151 5.17 -29.09 -23.23
N GLU A 152 4.77 -29.34 -21.98
CA GLU A 152 4.31 -30.67 -21.55
C GLU A 152 3.05 -31.12 -22.28
N GLU A 153 2.08 -30.23 -22.46
CA GLU A 153 0.85 -30.53 -23.22
C GLU A 153 1.15 -30.84 -24.68
N MET A 154 1.97 -30.03 -25.35
CA MET A 154 2.40 -30.27 -26.73
C MET A 154 3.17 -31.59 -26.87
N THR A 155 4.02 -31.92 -25.90
CA THR A 155 4.79 -33.17 -25.89
C THR A 155 3.86 -34.38 -25.77
N LYS A 156 2.84 -34.32 -24.90
CA LYS A 156 1.81 -35.35 -24.79
C LYS A 156 1.06 -35.54 -26.10
N LEU A 157 0.66 -34.43 -26.73
CA LEU A 157 -0.08 -34.46 -28.02
C LEU A 157 0.76 -35.11 -29.14
N VAL A 158 2.03 -34.75 -29.27
CA VAL A 158 2.96 -35.34 -30.25
C VAL A 158 3.15 -36.83 -30.01
N ASN A 159 3.27 -37.26 -28.74
CA ASN A 159 3.41 -38.68 -28.42
C ASN A 159 2.15 -39.48 -28.74
N THR A 160 0.96 -38.93 -28.50
CA THR A 160 -0.31 -39.55 -28.87
C THR A 160 -0.39 -39.76 -30.38
N ILE A 161 -0.08 -38.73 -31.19
CA ILE A 161 -0.10 -38.81 -32.67
C ILE A 161 0.92 -39.84 -33.18
N LYS A 162 2.09 -39.96 -32.57
CA LYS A 162 3.11 -40.96 -32.94
C LYS A 162 2.65 -42.40 -32.65
N ASN A 163 1.93 -42.61 -31.57
CA ASN A 163 1.42 -43.93 -31.21
C ASN A 163 0.27 -44.37 -32.12
N ASP A 164 -0.62 -43.45 -32.49
CA ASP A 164 -1.72 -43.72 -33.41
C ASP A 164 -1.23 -44.06 -34.85
N LYS A 165 -0.06 -43.56 -35.25
CA LYS A 165 0.56 -43.92 -36.54
C LYS A 165 1.29 -45.25 -36.54
N LYS A 166 1.62 -45.82 -35.37
CA LYS A 166 2.25 -47.14 -35.24
C LYS A 166 1.26 -48.30 -35.14
N SER A 167 -0.02 -47.98 -34.90
CA SER A 167 -1.11 -48.95 -34.79
C SER A 167 -1.95 -49.10 -36.04
N LYS A 168 -1.53 -48.47 -37.14
CA LYS A 168 -2.02 -48.66 -38.50
C LYS A 168 -0.93 -49.25 -39.40
#